data_28e8a2a6511c6829d09429081473ebdd
#
_entry.id   28e8a2a6511c6829d09429081473ebdd
#
_cell.length_a   1.000
_cell.length_b   1.000
_cell.length_c   1.000
_cell.angle_alpha   90.00
_cell.angle_beta   90.00
_cell.angle_gamma   90.00
#
_symmetry.space_group_name_H-M   'P 1'
#
loop_
_entity.id
_entity.type
_entity.pdbx_description
1 polymer ?
#
loop_
_entity_poly.entity_id
_entity_poly.type
_entity_poly.pdbx_seq_one_letter_code
_entity_poly.pdbx_strand_id
1 'polypeptide(L)'
;MVRLTVMVLGLIAAVSGLVTTADAETPVEWFTLGARVHGGFGAFIPVGIRIGLDALQRLNARPREVTVVYYDSDKAPCACIADGVAIATVASPGQRTLQIAAETAPAGAMAVVIIRKKQSGEAVKYTVADSWLPKLAEWNRTLDTRGRYDAAMKAEGLFDMAQMK
;
A
#
# COMPACT_ATOMS: atom_id res chain seq x y z
N MET A 1 -5.36 73.85 -12.55
CA MET A 1 -5.84 72.52 -12.89
C MET A 1 -4.95 71.50 -12.16
N VAL A 2 -5.41 70.96 -11.02
CA VAL A 2 -4.70 70.00 -10.21
C VAL A 2 -5.24 68.61 -10.56
N ARG A 3 -4.38 67.71 -11.12
CA ARG A 3 -4.76 66.31 -11.43
C ARG A 3 -4.52 65.47 -10.18
N LEU A 4 -5.62 64.98 -9.62
CA LEU A 4 -5.62 64.04 -8.48
C LEU A 4 -5.42 62.60 -9.03
N THR A 5 -4.26 62.00 -8.82
CA THR A 5 -3.99 60.60 -9.18
C THR A 5 -4.40 59.75 -8.01
N VAL A 6 -5.47 58.96 -8.18
CA VAL A 6 -5.94 57.97 -7.21
C VAL A 6 -5.13 56.69 -7.42
N MET A 7 -4.31 56.36 -6.43
CA MET A 7 -3.55 55.11 -6.39
C MET A 7 -4.44 54.04 -5.74
N VAL A 8 -4.93 53.05 -6.51
CA VAL A 8 -5.67 51.88 -6.00
C VAL A 8 -4.64 50.85 -5.56
N LEU A 9 -4.44 50.71 -4.24
CA LEU A 9 -3.68 49.56 -3.69
C LEU A 9 -4.57 48.31 -3.72
N GLY A 10 -4.26 47.39 -4.63
CA GLY A 10 -4.88 46.06 -4.65
C GLY A 10 -4.31 45.18 -3.52
N LEU A 11 -5.15 44.84 -2.55
CA LEU A 11 -4.84 43.92 -1.48
C LEU A 11 -4.96 42.48 -2.03
N ILE A 12 -3.85 41.85 -2.34
CA ILE A 12 -3.80 40.40 -2.70
C ILE A 12 -3.85 39.61 -1.38
N ALA A 13 -5.01 39.12 -1.01
CA ALA A 13 -5.16 38.16 0.07
C ALA A 13 -4.59 36.79 -0.41
N ALA A 14 -3.42 36.42 0.08
CA ALA A 14 -2.88 35.09 -0.09
C ALA A 14 -3.72 34.13 0.77
N VAL A 15 -4.60 33.37 0.10
CA VAL A 15 -5.28 32.23 0.72
C VAL A 15 -4.26 31.11 0.85
N SER A 16 -3.58 31.03 1.99
CA SER A 16 -2.78 29.88 2.39
C SER A 16 -3.76 28.72 2.67
N GLY A 17 -4.01 27.90 1.66
CA GLY A 17 -4.75 26.65 1.83
C GLY A 17 -3.99 25.77 2.82
N LEU A 18 -4.57 25.54 3.99
CA LEU A 18 -4.14 24.46 4.88
C LEU A 18 -4.34 23.16 4.12
N VAL A 19 -3.24 22.61 3.61
CA VAL A 19 -3.22 21.20 3.17
C VAL A 19 -3.29 20.38 4.45
N THR A 20 -4.50 19.92 4.81
CA THR A 20 -4.64 18.90 5.84
C THR A 20 -3.95 17.65 5.30
N THR A 21 -2.79 17.32 5.84
CA THR A 21 -2.21 15.99 5.67
C THR A 21 -3.23 15.01 6.24
N ALA A 22 -3.77 14.13 5.39
CA ALA A 22 -4.55 13.01 5.89
C ALA A 22 -3.68 12.28 6.91
N ASP A 23 -4.15 12.18 8.16
CA ASP A 23 -3.45 11.44 9.18
C ASP A 23 -3.25 10.00 8.67
N ALA A 24 -2.03 9.47 8.82
CA ALA A 24 -1.74 8.09 8.47
C ALA A 24 -2.56 7.18 9.39
N GLU A 25 -3.21 6.14 8.81
CA GLU A 25 -4.00 5.19 9.59
C GLU A 25 -3.17 4.58 10.72
N THR A 26 -3.80 4.49 11.87
CA THR A 26 -3.22 3.86 13.05
C THR A 26 -3.22 2.33 12.93
N PRO A 27 -2.36 1.61 13.67
CA PRO A 27 -2.41 0.15 13.68
C PRO A 27 -3.79 -0.43 14.00
N VAL A 28 -4.58 0.21 14.87
CA VAL A 28 -5.94 -0.24 15.22
C VAL A 28 -6.90 -0.14 14.03
N GLU A 29 -6.78 0.91 13.23
CA GLU A 29 -7.55 1.06 11.99
C GLU A 29 -7.18 -0.02 10.98
N TRP A 30 -5.89 -0.34 10.81
CA TRP A 30 -5.44 -1.45 9.99
C TRP A 30 -6.02 -2.80 10.44
N PHE A 31 -6.07 -3.06 11.76
CA PHE A 31 -6.65 -4.30 12.29
C PHE A 31 -8.14 -4.39 11.99
N THR A 32 -8.87 -3.30 12.16
CA THR A 32 -10.31 -3.21 11.87
C THR A 32 -10.57 -3.44 10.38
N LEU A 33 -9.82 -2.78 9.51
CA LEU A 33 -9.94 -2.94 8.06
C LEU A 33 -9.59 -4.36 7.62
N GLY A 34 -8.49 -4.93 8.12
CA GLY A 34 -8.08 -6.30 7.79
C GLY A 34 -9.12 -7.34 8.22
N ALA A 35 -9.64 -7.23 9.42
CA ALA A 35 -10.70 -8.11 9.91
C ALA A 35 -11.99 -7.99 9.06
N ARG A 36 -12.34 -6.79 8.63
CA ARG A 36 -13.53 -6.53 7.83
C ARG A 36 -13.39 -7.01 6.38
N VAL A 37 -12.23 -6.84 5.75
CA VAL A 37 -11.99 -7.19 4.35
C VAL A 37 -11.69 -8.68 4.20
N HIS A 38 -10.84 -9.23 5.06
CA HIS A 38 -10.34 -10.60 4.97
C HIS A 38 -11.06 -11.60 5.90
N GLY A 39 -11.83 -11.13 6.88
CA GLY A 39 -12.43 -11.98 7.90
C GLY A 39 -11.52 -12.27 9.11
N GLY A 40 -10.30 -11.72 9.15
CA GLY A 40 -9.33 -11.84 10.22
C GLY A 40 -8.08 -11.02 9.93
N PHE A 41 -7.12 -10.97 10.87
CA PHE A 41 -5.85 -10.27 10.71
C PHE A 41 -4.68 -11.23 10.90
N GLY A 42 -4.46 -12.10 9.90
CA GLY A 42 -3.32 -13.01 9.86
C GLY A 42 -2.00 -12.30 9.49
N ALA A 43 -0.86 -13.01 9.64
CA ALA A 43 0.48 -12.47 9.39
C ALA A 43 0.73 -12.02 7.95
N PHE A 44 -0.05 -12.50 6.98
CA PHE A 44 0.08 -12.12 5.57
C PHE A 44 -0.53 -10.74 5.26
N ILE A 45 -1.56 -10.32 6.01
CA ILE A 45 -2.21 -9.01 5.83
C ILE A 45 -1.22 -7.86 6.07
N PRO A 46 -0.49 -7.78 7.19
CA PRO A 46 0.47 -6.71 7.42
C PRO A 46 1.66 -6.73 6.44
N VAL A 47 2.02 -7.88 5.84
CA VAL A 47 2.98 -7.92 4.72
C VAL A 47 2.46 -7.09 3.54
N GLY A 48 1.21 -7.30 3.15
CA GLY A 48 0.56 -6.56 2.08
C GLY A 48 0.42 -5.06 2.40
N ILE A 49 0.03 -4.72 3.64
CA ILE A 49 -0.05 -3.32 4.08
C ILE A 49 1.32 -2.65 3.95
N ARG A 50 2.40 -3.27 4.42
CA ARG A 50 3.76 -2.74 4.32
C ARG A 50 4.18 -2.53 2.87
N ILE A 51 3.91 -3.48 1.97
CA ILE A 51 4.15 -3.35 0.54
C ILE A 51 3.39 -2.15 -0.04
N GLY A 52 2.11 -2.02 0.26
CA GLY A 52 1.29 -0.92 -0.21
C GLY A 52 1.80 0.45 0.24
N LEU A 53 2.13 0.58 1.52
CA LEU A 53 2.67 1.82 2.10
C LEU A 53 4.03 2.19 1.49
N ASP A 54 4.96 1.23 1.37
CA ASP A 54 6.26 1.44 0.73
C ASP A 54 6.11 1.88 -0.73
N ALA A 55 5.19 1.25 -1.47
CA ALA A 55 4.92 1.61 -2.86
C ALA A 55 4.36 3.03 -3.02
N LEU A 56 3.39 3.42 -2.18
CA LEU A 56 2.82 4.77 -2.21
C LEU A 56 3.91 5.82 -1.95
N GLN A 57 4.79 5.57 -0.98
CA GLN A 57 5.90 6.46 -0.67
C GLN A 57 6.88 6.57 -1.86
N ARG A 58 7.33 5.43 -2.43
CA ARG A 58 8.31 5.41 -3.54
C ARG A 58 7.79 6.05 -4.82
N LEU A 59 6.52 5.84 -5.11
CA LEU A 59 5.86 6.39 -6.29
C LEU A 59 5.38 7.84 -6.07
N ASN A 60 5.59 8.40 -4.89
CA ASN A 60 5.00 9.69 -4.49
C ASN A 60 3.52 9.74 -4.91
N ALA A 61 2.77 8.73 -4.47
CA ALA A 61 1.36 8.54 -4.81
C ALA A 61 0.52 8.48 -3.53
N ARG A 62 -0.72 8.92 -3.63
CA ARG A 62 -1.73 8.77 -2.58
C ARG A 62 -2.55 7.50 -2.81
N PRO A 63 -3.26 7.00 -1.78
CA PRO A 63 -4.28 5.96 -1.96
C PRO A 63 -5.22 6.31 -3.11
N ARG A 64 -5.65 5.30 -3.91
CA ARG A 64 -6.44 5.41 -5.14
C ARG A 64 -5.69 5.91 -6.39
N GLU A 65 -4.47 6.43 -6.28
CA GLU A 65 -3.68 6.91 -7.43
C GLU A 65 -2.87 5.80 -8.12
N VAL A 66 -3.00 4.56 -7.64
CA VAL A 66 -2.26 3.42 -8.18
C VAL A 66 -3.18 2.31 -8.71
N THR A 67 -2.61 1.45 -9.54
CA THR A 67 -3.16 0.14 -9.90
C THR A 67 -2.25 -0.95 -9.38
N VAL A 68 -2.82 -2.10 -9.04
CA VAL A 68 -2.14 -3.25 -8.45
C VAL A 68 -2.39 -4.49 -9.29
N VAL A 69 -1.34 -5.22 -9.64
CA VAL A 69 -1.43 -6.59 -10.18
C VAL A 69 -0.73 -7.50 -9.18
N TYR A 70 -1.45 -8.51 -8.72
CA TYR A 70 -0.97 -9.49 -7.75
C TYR A 70 -0.85 -10.86 -8.42
N TYR A 71 0.31 -11.47 -8.31
CA TYR A 71 0.58 -12.84 -8.75
C TYR A 71 0.65 -13.72 -7.50
N ASP A 72 -0.25 -14.68 -7.42
CA ASP A 72 -0.32 -15.64 -6.33
C ASP A 72 0.56 -16.87 -6.60
N SER A 73 0.76 -17.70 -5.62
CA SER A 73 1.38 -19.00 -5.75
C SER A 73 0.53 -20.09 -5.10
N ASP A 74 0.69 -21.32 -5.55
CA ASP A 74 0.07 -22.52 -4.97
C ASP A 74 0.58 -22.84 -3.55
N LYS A 75 1.65 -22.20 -3.11
CA LYS A 75 2.24 -22.37 -1.78
C LYS A 75 1.62 -21.48 -0.71
N ALA A 76 1.11 -20.32 -1.09
CA ALA A 76 0.44 -19.42 -0.15
C ALA A 76 -0.94 -19.97 0.22
N PRO A 77 -1.37 -19.92 1.49
CA PRO A 77 -2.67 -20.44 1.91
C PRO A 77 -3.86 -19.66 1.33
N CYS A 78 -3.63 -18.44 0.88
CA CYS A 78 -4.61 -17.53 0.32
C CYS A 78 -3.91 -16.30 -0.29
N ALA A 79 -4.61 -15.54 -1.13
CA ALA A 79 -4.14 -14.25 -1.63
C ALA A 79 -4.20 -13.12 -0.57
N CYS A 80 -3.97 -13.45 0.69
CA CYS A 80 -4.13 -12.53 1.83
C CYS A 80 -3.22 -11.30 1.77
N ILE A 81 -2.05 -11.42 1.12
CA ILE A 81 -1.16 -10.26 0.87
C ILE A 81 -1.86 -9.25 -0.04
N ALA A 82 -2.65 -9.71 -1.04
CA ALA A 82 -3.40 -8.81 -1.91
C ALA A 82 -4.42 -7.97 -1.14
N ASP A 83 -5.09 -8.56 -0.14
CA ASP A 83 -6.02 -7.82 0.72
C ASP A 83 -5.30 -6.73 1.52
N GLY A 84 -4.11 -7.03 2.06
CA GLY A 84 -3.28 -6.05 2.75
C GLY A 84 -2.86 -4.89 1.83
N VAL A 85 -2.44 -5.19 0.59
CA VAL A 85 -2.12 -4.17 -0.42
C VAL A 85 -3.35 -3.35 -0.77
N ALA A 86 -4.51 -4.01 -0.96
CA ALA A 86 -5.77 -3.33 -1.25
C ALA A 86 -6.16 -2.33 -0.16
N ILE A 87 -6.03 -2.74 1.10
CA ILE A 87 -6.33 -1.90 2.26
C ILE A 87 -5.43 -0.65 2.26
N ALA A 88 -4.12 -0.81 2.10
CA ALA A 88 -3.16 0.30 2.14
C ALA A 88 -3.29 1.24 0.93
N THR A 89 -3.56 0.71 -0.26
CA THR A 89 -3.64 1.50 -1.51
C THR A 89 -5.04 1.96 -1.87
N VAL A 90 -6.06 1.42 -1.18
CA VAL A 90 -7.48 1.58 -1.53
C VAL A 90 -7.77 1.11 -2.97
N ALA A 91 -6.98 0.15 -3.46
CA ALA A 91 -7.23 -0.50 -4.74
C ALA A 91 -8.32 -1.58 -4.58
N SER A 92 -9.16 -1.75 -5.60
CA SER A 92 -10.22 -2.75 -5.55
C SER A 92 -10.57 -3.31 -6.93
N PRO A 93 -11.11 -4.55 -7.00
CA PRO A 93 -11.63 -5.10 -8.26
C PRO A 93 -12.78 -4.26 -8.83
N GLY A 94 -13.67 -3.74 -7.99
CA GLY A 94 -14.80 -2.91 -8.40
C GLY A 94 -14.37 -1.61 -9.10
N GLN A 95 -13.24 -1.05 -8.72
CA GLN A 95 -12.63 0.12 -9.41
C GLN A 95 -11.69 -0.30 -10.56
N ARG A 96 -11.52 -1.59 -10.82
CA ARG A 96 -10.54 -2.14 -11.77
C ARG A 96 -9.10 -1.67 -11.49
N THR A 97 -8.78 -1.47 -10.21
CA THR A 97 -7.46 -1.01 -9.75
C THR A 97 -6.68 -2.09 -9.00
N LEU A 98 -7.33 -3.23 -8.68
CA LEU A 98 -6.69 -4.45 -8.20
C LEU A 98 -7.08 -5.60 -9.13
N GLN A 99 -6.07 -6.33 -9.58
CA GLN A 99 -6.23 -7.54 -10.38
C GLN A 99 -5.38 -8.67 -9.77
N ILE A 100 -5.97 -9.83 -9.63
CA ILE A 100 -5.23 -11.08 -9.43
C ILE A 100 -4.90 -11.61 -10.82
N ALA A 101 -3.61 -11.80 -11.10
CA ALA A 101 -3.15 -12.33 -12.38
C ALA A 101 -3.59 -13.80 -12.56
N ALA A 102 -3.81 -14.20 -13.81
CA ALA A 102 -4.07 -15.59 -14.12
C ALA A 102 -2.79 -16.44 -14.03
N GLU A 103 -1.64 -15.80 -14.25
CA GLU A 103 -0.33 -16.42 -14.13
C GLU A 103 0.08 -16.51 -12.64
N THR A 104 0.75 -17.58 -12.29
CA THR A 104 1.30 -17.76 -10.94
C THR A 104 2.61 -17.00 -10.77
N ALA A 105 2.93 -16.69 -9.51
CA ALA A 105 4.25 -16.17 -9.14
C ALA A 105 5.36 -17.15 -9.57
N PRO A 106 6.55 -16.64 -9.94
CA PRO A 106 7.65 -17.50 -10.34
C PRO A 106 8.14 -18.40 -9.20
N ALA A 107 8.79 -19.49 -9.55
CA ALA A 107 9.36 -20.43 -8.59
C ALA A 107 10.28 -19.69 -7.58
N GLY A 108 10.12 -20.03 -6.30
CA GLY A 108 10.83 -19.38 -5.17
C GLY A 108 10.12 -18.14 -4.63
N ALA A 109 9.08 -17.65 -5.29
CA ALA A 109 8.25 -16.55 -4.79
C ALA A 109 6.91 -17.07 -4.26
N MET A 110 6.55 -16.63 -3.07
CA MET A 110 5.22 -16.82 -2.51
C MET A 110 4.20 -15.87 -3.14
N ALA A 111 4.62 -14.66 -3.43
CA ALA A 111 3.81 -13.64 -4.08
C ALA A 111 4.67 -12.64 -4.86
N VAL A 112 4.11 -12.10 -5.94
CA VAL A 112 4.66 -10.93 -6.63
C VAL A 112 3.57 -9.86 -6.72
N VAL A 113 3.93 -8.62 -6.39
CA VAL A 113 3.01 -7.48 -6.44
C VAL A 113 3.63 -6.40 -7.32
N ILE A 114 2.91 -5.98 -8.35
CA ILE A 114 3.29 -4.83 -9.18
C ILE A 114 2.33 -3.70 -8.89
N ILE A 115 2.86 -2.56 -8.43
CA ILE A 115 2.08 -1.37 -8.13
C ILE A 115 2.53 -0.26 -9.06
N ARG A 116 1.59 0.31 -9.82
CA ARG A 116 1.83 1.31 -10.85
C ARG A 116 1.08 2.60 -10.54
N LYS A 117 1.76 3.75 -10.59
CA LYS A 117 1.13 5.06 -10.50
C LYS A 117 0.36 5.36 -11.78
N LYS A 118 -0.92 5.65 -11.66
CA LYS A 118 -1.81 5.88 -12.81
C LYS A 118 -1.37 7.04 -13.71
N GLN A 119 -0.88 8.12 -13.10
CA GLN A 119 -0.57 9.35 -13.80
C GLN A 119 0.73 9.25 -14.61
N SER A 120 1.81 8.70 -14.00
CA SER A 120 3.13 8.66 -14.64
C SER A 120 3.45 7.34 -15.35
N GLY A 121 2.74 6.27 -14.99
CA GLY A 121 3.05 4.93 -15.47
C GLY A 121 4.23 4.26 -14.75
N GLU A 122 4.94 4.98 -13.87
CA GLU A 122 6.00 4.42 -13.04
C GLU A 122 5.47 3.27 -12.17
N ALA A 123 6.27 2.23 -12.02
CA ALA A 123 5.86 1.07 -11.25
C ALA A 123 6.98 0.52 -10.37
N VAL A 124 6.57 -0.16 -9.31
CA VAL A 124 7.45 -0.91 -8.39
C VAL A 124 6.97 -2.35 -8.35
N LYS A 125 7.90 -3.28 -8.45
CA LYS A 125 7.66 -4.71 -8.28
C LYS A 125 8.19 -5.16 -6.94
N TYR A 126 7.38 -5.87 -6.18
CA TYR A 126 7.73 -6.54 -4.93
C TYR A 126 7.68 -8.04 -5.12
N THR A 127 8.65 -8.74 -4.57
CA THR A 127 8.71 -10.21 -4.55
C THR A 127 8.86 -10.67 -3.11
N VAL A 128 7.91 -11.45 -2.64
CA VAL A 128 7.98 -12.11 -1.32
C VAL A 128 8.43 -13.53 -1.55
N ALA A 129 9.59 -13.91 -1.02
CA ALA A 129 10.12 -15.25 -1.18
C ALA A 129 9.29 -16.29 -0.42
N ASP A 130 9.17 -17.50 -0.98
CA ASP A 130 8.45 -18.61 -0.34
C ASP A 130 9.13 -19.11 0.95
N SER A 131 10.41 -18.82 1.13
CA SER A 131 11.17 -19.08 2.36
C SER A 131 10.60 -18.35 3.59
N TRP A 132 9.75 -17.33 3.41
CA TRP A 132 9.05 -16.65 4.49
C TRP A 132 7.84 -17.42 5.04
N LEU A 133 7.32 -18.42 4.29
CA LEU A 133 6.12 -19.16 4.70
C LEU A 133 6.21 -19.77 6.11
N PRO A 134 7.30 -20.47 6.50
CA PRO A 134 7.41 -21.04 7.84
C PRO A 134 7.36 -19.96 8.94
N LYS A 135 7.98 -18.80 8.69
CA LYS A 135 8.01 -17.70 9.65
C LYS A 135 6.66 -17.02 9.79
N LEU A 136 5.95 -16.79 8.70
CA LEU A 136 4.59 -16.23 8.72
C LEU A 136 3.60 -17.19 9.39
N ALA A 137 3.73 -18.50 9.16
CA ALA A 137 2.94 -19.52 9.84
C ALA A 137 3.24 -19.56 11.36
N GLU A 138 4.50 -19.39 11.76
CA GLU A 138 4.88 -19.26 13.17
C GLU A 138 4.23 -18.03 13.79
N TRP A 139 4.29 -16.85 13.14
CA TRP A 139 3.65 -15.65 13.65
C TRP A 139 2.14 -15.80 13.78
N ASN A 140 1.49 -16.49 12.85
CA ASN A 140 0.04 -16.78 12.95
C ASN A 140 -0.30 -17.61 14.20
N ARG A 141 0.58 -18.52 14.59
CA ARG A 141 0.36 -19.44 15.72
C ARG A 141 0.73 -18.80 17.07
N THR A 142 1.77 -17.94 17.10
CA THR A 142 2.40 -17.51 18.35
C THR A 142 2.13 -16.05 18.73
N LEU A 143 1.80 -15.20 17.77
CA LEU A 143 1.60 -13.78 18.01
C LEU A 143 0.12 -13.39 17.95
N ASP A 144 -0.24 -12.41 18.76
CA ASP A 144 -1.52 -11.72 18.65
C ASP A 144 -1.57 -10.78 17.42
N THR A 145 -2.68 -10.13 17.20
CA THR A 145 -2.89 -9.22 16.08
C THR A 145 -1.84 -8.10 16.02
N ARG A 146 -1.54 -7.50 17.16
CA ARG A 146 -0.55 -6.42 17.25
C ARG A 146 0.86 -6.96 17.00
N GLY A 147 1.21 -8.09 17.58
CA GLY A 147 2.50 -8.73 17.39
C GLY A 147 2.77 -9.10 15.93
N ARG A 148 1.77 -9.62 15.19
CA ARG A 148 1.87 -9.91 13.76
C ARG A 148 2.14 -8.67 12.94
N TYR A 149 1.43 -7.58 13.23
CA TYR A 149 1.65 -6.30 12.57
C TYR A 149 3.06 -5.77 12.83
N ASP A 150 3.47 -5.67 14.09
CA ASP A 150 4.77 -5.14 14.48
C ASP A 150 5.93 -5.99 13.92
N ALA A 151 5.77 -7.32 13.88
CA ALA A 151 6.74 -8.23 13.30
C ALA A 151 6.89 -7.99 11.78
N ALA A 152 5.79 -7.89 11.04
CA ALA A 152 5.83 -7.63 9.61
C ALA A 152 6.41 -6.24 9.28
N MET A 153 6.07 -5.21 10.06
CA MET A 153 6.59 -3.86 9.83
C MET A 153 8.10 -3.73 10.07
N LYS A 154 8.65 -4.56 10.97
CA LYS A 154 10.08 -4.52 11.36
C LYS A 154 10.95 -5.55 10.64
N ALA A 155 10.35 -6.57 10.00
CA ALA A 155 11.11 -7.66 9.37
C ALA A 155 12.04 -7.17 8.28
N GLU A 156 13.32 -7.41 8.42
CA GLU A 156 14.30 -7.14 7.36
C GLU A 156 14.23 -8.21 6.26
N GLY A 157 14.40 -7.80 5.00
CA GLY A 157 14.38 -8.72 3.87
C GLY A 157 13.03 -9.41 3.63
N LEU A 158 11.91 -8.86 4.16
CA LEU A 158 10.57 -9.43 3.99
C LEU A 158 10.16 -9.53 2.52
N PHE A 159 10.63 -8.63 1.70
CA PHE A 159 10.45 -8.63 0.26
C PHE A 159 11.64 -8.00 -0.45
N ASP A 160 11.88 -8.44 -1.67
CA ASP A 160 12.74 -7.75 -2.62
C ASP A 160 11.94 -6.74 -3.40
N MET A 161 12.56 -5.62 -3.77
CA MET A 161 11.92 -4.54 -4.51
C MET A 161 12.76 -4.16 -5.74
N ALA A 162 12.08 -3.96 -6.88
CA ALA A 162 12.67 -3.46 -8.11
C ALA A 162 11.81 -2.35 -8.72
N GLN A 163 12.45 -1.25 -9.10
CA GLN A 163 11.82 -0.22 -9.91
C GLN A 163 11.58 -0.75 -11.32
N MET A 164 10.41 -0.49 -11.88
CA MET A 164 10.08 -0.84 -13.26
C MET A 164 9.99 0.46 -14.10
N LYS A 165 10.58 0.42 -15.26
CA LYS A 165 10.48 1.50 -16.26
C LYS A 165 9.21 1.36 -17.08
#